data_64397f23de856dfe2471e8deae1a1f92
#
_entry.id   64397f23de856dfe2471e8deae1a1f92
#
_cell.length_a   1.000
_cell.length_b   1.000
_cell.length_c   1.000
_cell.angle_alpha   90.00
_cell.angle_beta   90.00
_cell.angle_gamma   90.00
#
_symmetry.space_group_name_H-M   'P 1'
#
loop_
_entity.id
_entity.type
_entity.pdbx_description
1 polymer ?
#
loop_
_entity_poly.entity_id
_entity_poly.type
_entity_poly.pdbx_seq_one_letter_code
_entity_poly.pdbx_strand_id
1 'polypeptide(L)'
;AGTAKGVITNDASLVMVNGRMSQGTKEDIHARVLVLNDGGSRLVFVTYDLNCLDVATPILRQRVRTELGIDPSRLILLATHNHNAPIQINPDNFVYGHGLAERMFGLIQEAIAAERGPVQVEFGSGHGYFITARGNAPVDYEIQLLQVTHQDAPMAMLFSHGTHPAQASRSMIDAGHPGYAMEEIEAAFPDVLAMYSDASGGNQFPRQPADWETRTAEAREAGTAAYDALLETRARELGHELAEAVTRIANGPLEDVGGPITSSIEIVGLPLLPPISREEALKLAEEFPPDVGFVHYPNRYRSTNWVRMLLRYYEKGLSN
;
A
#
# COMPACT_ATOMS: atom_id res chain seq x y z
N ALA A 1 -15.68 8.13 -16.33
CA ALA A 1 -14.79 7.35 -15.45
C ALA A 1 -15.26 5.90 -15.36
N GLY A 2 -14.35 5.00 -15.02
CA GLY A 2 -14.66 3.59 -14.78
C GLY A 2 -13.87 3.05 -13.59
N THR A 3 -14.42 2.05 -12.89
CA THR A 3 -13.84 1.48 -11.69
C THR A 3 -13.82 -0.05 -11.75
N ALA A 4 -12.81 -0.66 -11.10
CA ALA A 4 -12.74 -2.10 -10.88
C ALA A 4 -12.03 -2.40 -9.56
N LYS A 5 -12.40 -3.50 -8.90
CA LYS A 5 -11.77 -4.03 -7.68
C LYS A 5 -11.58 -5.53 -7.82
N GLY A 6 -10.43 -6.03 -7.41
CA GLY A 6 -10.20 -7.46 -7.45
C GLY A 6 -9.21 -7.94 -6.40
N VAL A 7 -9.41 -9.18 -5.97
CA VAL A 7 -8.52 -9.85 -5.02
C VAL A 7 -7.16 -10.10 -5.66
N ILE A 8 -6.11 -9.79 -4.90
CA ILE A 8 -4.70 -10.06 -5.24
C ILE A 8 -4.01 -10.94 -4.20
N THR A 9 -4.75 -11.48 -3.26
CA THR A 9 -4.26 -12.50 -2.32
C THR A 9 -3.83 -13.73 -3.08
N ASN A 10 -2.84 -14.45 -2.55
CA ASN A 10 -2.40 -15.72 -3.08
C ASN A 10 -2.43 -16.77 -1.95
N ASP A 11 -2.94 -17.95 -2.23
CA ASP A 11 -3.06 -19.05 -1.26
C ASP A 11 -1.71 -19.70 -0.91
N ALA A 12 -0.66 -19.44 -1.70
CA ALA A 12 0.67 -19.93 -1.39
C ALA A 12 1.27 -19.20 -0.18
N SER A 13 2.07 -19.93 0.60
CA SER A 13 2.89 -19.31 1.63
C SER A 13 3.98 -18.45 0.99
N LEU A 14 3.95 -17.14 1.25
CA LEU A 14 4.82 -16.13 0.65
C LEU A 14 5.67 -15.43 1.71
N VAL A 15 6.82 -14.92 1.31
CA VAL A 15 7.66 -14.11 2.18
C VAL A 15 7.01 -12.75 2.39
N MET A 16 6.72 -12.40 3.64
CA MET A 16 6.11 -11.15 4.04
C MET A 16 7.14 -10.01 4.11
N VAL A 17 6.67 -8.76 4.19
CA VAL A 17 7.53 -7.57 4.34
C VAL A 17 8.52 -7.70 5.50
N ASN A 18 8.14 -8.36 6.59
CA ASN A 18 9.01 -8.60 7.75
C ASN A 18 10.01 -9.78 7.58
N GLY A 19 10.05 -10.41 6.39
CA GLY A 19 10.94 -11.53 6.05
C GLY A 19 10.50 -12.91 6.54
N ARG A 20 9.34 -13.02 7.20
CA ARG A 20 8.75 -14.31 7.61
C ARG A 20 7.85 -14.87 6.51
N MET A 21 7.66 -16.18 6.52
CA MET A 21 6.64 -16.81 5.68
C MET A 21 5.25 -16.49 6.22
N SER A 22 4.31 -16.21 5.32
CA SER A 22 2.90 -16.08 5.70
C SER A 22 2.36 -17.39 6.26
N GLN A 23 1.55 -17.30 7.31
CA GLN A 23 0.88 -18.44 7.95
C GLN A 23 -0.58 -18.60 7.51
N GLY A 24 -1.03 -17.73 6.63
CA GLY A 24 -2.37 -17.72 6.08
C GLY A 24 -2.85 -16.30 5.76
N THR A 25 -4.07 -16.22 5.33
CA THR A 25 -4.78 -14.97 5.03
C THR A 25 -5.87 -14.77 6.07
N LYS A 26 -5.91 -13.58 6.64
CA LYS A 26 -6.96 -13.16 7.55
C LYS A 26 -8.07 -12.43 6.80
N GLU A 27 -7.66 -11.52 5.93
CA GLU A 27 -8.53 -10.76 5.03
C GLU A 27 -7.86 -10.68 3.66
N ASP A 28 -8.67 -10.70 2.61
CA ASP A 28 -8.16 -10.55 1.26
C ASP A 28 -7.56 -9.15 1.05
N ILE A 29 -6.44 -9.12 0.38
CA ILE A 29 -5.84 -7.89 -0.14
C ILE A 29 -6.29 -7.66 -1.58
N HIS A 30 -6.47 -6.39 -1.94
CA HIS A 30 -7.07 -6.00 -3.20
C HIS A 30 -6.18 -5.08 -4.02
N ALA A 31 -6.37 -5.10 -5.33
CA ALA A 31 -6.06 -3.98 -6.21
C ALA A 31 -7.35 -3.29 -6.62
N ARG A 32 -7.29 -1.97 -6.76
CA ARG A 32 -8.43 -1.11 -7.13
C ARG A 32 -7.99 -0.19 -8.25
N VAL A 33 -8.84 -0.02 -9.23
CA VAL A 33 -8.56 0.76 -10.44
C VAL A 33 -9.62 1.83 -10.62
N LEU A 34 -9.16 3.06 -10.87
CA LEU A 34 -9.96 4.19 -11.32
C LEU A 34 -9.41 4.67 -12.67
N VAL A 35 -10.25 4.71 -13.68
CA VAL A 35 -9.95 5.29 -14.99
C VAL A 35 -10.71 6.59 -15.14
N LEU A 36 -9.98 7.69 -15.37
CA LEU A 36 -10.55 8.97 -15.81
C LEU A 36 -10.30 9.12 -17.30
N ASN A 37 -11.33 9.57 -18.04
CA ASN A 37 -11.27 9.73 -19.50
C ASN A 37 -11.88 11.09 -19.88
N ASP A 38 -11.09 11.96 -20.49
CA ASP A 38 -11.52 13.29 -20.97
C ASP A 38 -11.99 13.31 -22.44
N GLY A 39 -12.17 12.14 -23.04
CA GLY A 39 -12.54 11.97 -24.45
C GLY A 39 -11.36 11.90 -25.40
N GLY A 40 -10.19 12.40 -25.01
CA GLY A 40 -8.94 12.35 -25.79
C GLY A 40 -7.93 11.36 -25.21
N SER A 41 -7.99 11.13 -23.91
CA SER A 41 -7.01 10.30 -23.21
C SER A 41 -7.52 9.74 -21.90
N ARG A 42 -6.92 8.65 -21.46
CA ARG A 42 -7.20 8.01 -20.16
C ARG A 42 -6.06 8.24 -19.18
N LEU A 43 -6.40 8.55 -17.93
CA LEU A 43 -5.51 8.49 -16.76
C LEU A 43 -5.99 7.35 -15.88
N VAL A 44 -5.08 6.46 -15.54
CA VAL A 44 -5.36 5.23 -14.79
C VAL A 44 -4.66 5.29 -13.44
N PHE A 45 -5.43 5.28 -12.37
CA PHE A 45 -4.94 5.07 -11.01
C PHE A 45 -5.14 3.61 -10.62
N VAL A 46 -4.09 2.99 -10.09
CA VAL A 46 -4.16 1.65 -9.50
C VAL A 46 -3.63 1.73 -8.08
N THR A 47 -4.49 1.52 -7.10
CA THR A 47 -4.05 1.31 -5.70
C THR A 47 -4.00 -0.18 -5.40
N TYR A 48 -3.11 -0.60 -4.51
CA TYR A 48 -2.94 -2.01 -4.16
C TYR A 48 -2.46 -2.18 -2.73
N ASP A 49 -3.02 -3.18 -2.04
CA ASP A 49 -2.80 -3.43 -0.60
C ASP A 49 -1.46 -4.15 -0.35
N LEU A 50 -0.38 -3.62 -0.92
CA LEU A 50 0.99 -4.13 -0.83
C LEU A 50 1.94 -3.01 -0.40
N ASN A 51 3.14 -3.40 0.02
CA ASN A 51 4.21 -2.44 0.34
C ASN A 51 4.79 -1.78 -0.93
N CYS A 52 4.97 -2.56 -1.98
CA CYS A 52 5.47 -2.13 -3.28
C CYS A 52 4.95 -3.08 -4.37
N LEU A 53 5.21 -2.77 -5.65
CA LEU A 53 4.81 -3.60 -6.79
C LEU A 53 6.00 -4.20 -7.54
N ASP A 54 7.17 -3.60 -7.40
CA ASP A 54 8.49 -4.01 -7.91
C ASP A 54 8.45 -4.74 -9.27
N VAL A 55 8.68 -6.06 -9.29
CA VAL A 55 8.81 -6.85 -10.53
C VAL A 55 7.57 -6.81 -11.43
N ALA A 56 6.40 -6.55 -10.88
CA ALA A 56 5.17 -6.39 -11.66
C ALA A 56 5.12 -5.04 -12.39
N THR A 57 5.79 -4.00 -11.88
CA THR A 57 5.75 -2.63 -12.43
C THR A 57 6.16 -2.55 -13.90
N PRO A 58 7.37 -3.01 -14.32
CA PRO A 58 7.78 -2.91 -15.70
C PRO A 58 6.89 -3.73 -16.64
N ILE A 59 6.45 -4.89 -16.21
CA ILE A 59 5.56 -5.78 -16.98
C ILE A 59 4.22 -5.08 -17.22
N LEU A 60 3.60 -4.56 -16.15
CA LEU A 60 2.30 -3.88 -16.23
C LEU A 60 2.39 -2.63 -17.11
N ARG A 61 3.42 -1.77 -16.91
CA ARG A 61 3.62 -0.57 -17.73
C ARG A 61 3.81 -0.90 -19.21
N GLN A 62 4.58 -1.94 -19.52
CA GLN A 62 4.77 -2.38 -20.89
C GLN A 62 3.46 -2.84 -21.53
N ARG A 63 2.69 -3.68 -20.86
CA ARG A 63 1.41 -4.20 -21.36
C ARG A 63 0.38 -3.09 -21.56
N VAL A 64 0.23 -2.21 -20.59
CA VAL A 64 -0.69 -1.06 -20.69
C VAL A 64 -0.34 -0.18 -21.88
N ARG A 65 0.96 0.04 -22.12
CA ARG A 65 1.42 0.80 -23.30
C ARG A 65 1.14 0.07 -24.62
N THR A 66 1.50 -1.23 -24.71
CA THR A 66 1.47 -1.96 -25.99
C THR A 66 0.10 -2.50 -26.35
N GLU A 67 -0.71 -2.90 -25.36
CA GLU A 67 -2.01 -3.55 -25.61
C GLU A 67 -3.19 -2.58 -25.47
N LEU A 68 -3.07 -1.52 -24.63
CA LEU A 68 -4.14 -0.52 -24.44
C LEU A 68 -3.83 0.84 -25.05
N GLY A 69 -2.60 1.06 -25.54
CA GLY A 69 -2.17 2.34 -26.12
C GLY A 69 -2.10 3.49 -25.11
N ILE A 70 -2.06 3.20 -23.82
CA ILE A 70 -1.99 4.21 -22.74
C ILE A 70 -0.51 4.53 -22.47
N ASP A 71 -0.15 5.81 -22.54
CA ASP A 71 1.21 6.27 -22.28
C ASP A 71 1.62 5.95 -20.82
N PRO A 72 2.87 5.51 -20.55
CA PRO A 72 3.34 5.21 -19.18
C PRO A 72 3.17 6.35 -18.17
N SER A 73 3.20 7.63 -18.62
CA SER A 73 2.91 8.79 -17.76
C SER A 73 1.46 8.85 -17.27
N ARG A 74 0.57 8.08 -17.89
CA ARG A 74 -0.86 8.02 -17.58
C ARG A 74 -1.26 6.80 -16.76
N LEU A 75 -0.29 6.03 -16.30
CA LEU A 75 -0.48 4.93 -15.33
C LEU A 75 0.16 5.29 -14.00
N ILE A 76 -0.66 5.62 -13.02
CA ILE A 76 -0.26 5.99 -11.67
C ILE A 76 -0.46 4.76 -10.76
N LEU A 77 0.64 4.25 -10.23
CA LEU A 77 0.69 3.07 -9.36
C LEU A 77 0.93 3.51 -7.92
N LEU A 78 0.00 3.23 -7.04
CA LEU A 78 -0.05 3.75 -5.67
C LEU A 78 -0.15 2.58 -4.67
N ALA A 79 0.89 2.39 -3.88
CA ALA A 79 0.88 1.42 -2.80
C ALA A 79 0.10 1.96 -1.59
N THR A 80 -0.66 1.11 -0.92
CA THR A 80 -1.13 1.41 0.44
C THR A 80 0.01 1.32 1.46
N HIS A 81 1.19 0.88 1.04
CA HIS A 81 2.38 0.63 1.84
C HIS A 81 2.17 -0.41 2.95
N ASN A 82 1.26 -1.32 2.74
CA ASN A 82 0.88 -2.36 3.70
C ASN A 82 2.05 -3.27 4.09
N HIS A 83 2.31 -3.40 5.39
CA HIS A 83 3.37 -4.26 5.93
C HIS A 83 2.90 -5.68 6.27
N ASN A 84 1.58 -5.96 6.18
CA ASN A 84 1.00 -7.29 6.40
C ASN A 84 0.72 -8.02 5.09
N ALA A 85 1.56 -7.81 4.12
CA ALA A 85 1.45 -8.36 2.78
C ALA A 85 2.76 -9.00 2.32
N PRO A 86 2.71 -9.85 1.29
CA PRO A 86 3.92 -10.39 0.67
C PRO A 86 4.78 -9.28 0.07
N ILE A 87 6.11 -9.44 0.16
CA ILE A 87 7.06 -8.49 -0.45
C ILE A 87 7.52 -8.98 -1.82
N GLN A 88 7.30 -8.19 -2.87
CA GLN A 88 7.54 -8.59 -4.27
C GLN A 88 9.01 -8.55 -4.66
N ILE A 89 9.83 -7.73 -3.99
CA ILE A 89 11.28 -7.68 -4.26
C ILE A 89 12.03 -8.95 -3.81
N ASN A 90 11.39 -9.82 -3.01
CA ASN A 90 12.00 -11.09 -2.64
C ASN A 90 11.94 -12.07 -3.82
N PRO A 91 13.09 -12.64 -4.27
CA PRO A 91 13.11 -13.58 -5.39
C PRO A 91 12.21 -14.80 -5.24
N ASP A 92 11.89 -15.22 -4.01
CA ASP A 92 11.00 -16.35 -3.76
C ASP A 92 9.54 -16.02 -4.09
N ASN A 93 9.20 -14.72 -4.16
CA ASN A 93 7.87 -14.22 -4.50
C ASN A 93 7.73 -13.78 -5.97
N PHE A 94 8.73 -13.94 -6.82
CA PHE A 94 8.67 -13.43 -8.20
C PHE A 94 7.53 -14.02 -9.02
N VAL A 95 7.18 -15.29 -8.81
CA VAL A 95 6.02 -15.91 -9.49
C VAL A 95 4.73 -15.18 -9.12
N TYR A 96 4.55 -14.85 -7.85
CA TYR A 96 3.44 -14.05 -7.37
C TYR A 96 3.47 -12.64 -7.99
N GLY A 97 4.64 -11.98 -7.98
CA GLY A 97 4.82 -10.67 -8.59
C GLY A 97 4.45 -10.62 -10.08
N HIS A 98 4.82 -11.66 -10.86
CA HIS A 98 4.41 -11.77 -12.25
C HIS A 98 2.89 -11.94 -12.39
N GLY A 99 2.26 -12.77 -11.54
CA GLY A 99 0.82 -12.94 -11.51
C GLY A 99 0.06 -11.67 -11.17
N LEU A 100 0.65 -10.80 -10.33
CA LEU A 100 0.08 -9.47 -10.02
C LEU A 100 -0.04 -8.59 -11.27
N ALA A 101 0.97 -8.58 -12.16
CA ALA A 101 0.92 -7.81 -13.38
C ALA A 101 -0.26 -8.26 -14.28
N GLU A 102 -0.47 -9.56 -14.42
CA GLU A 102 -1.60 -10.12 -15.16
C GLU A 102 -2.95 -9.71 -14.53
N ARG A 103 -3.07 -9.89 -13.22
CA ARG A 103 -4.31 -9.58 -12.50
C ARG A 103 -4.65 -8.09 -12.58
N MET A 104 -3.68 -7.22 -12.34
CA MET A 104 -3.89 -5.76 -12.41
C MET A 104 -4.19 -5.29 -13.84
N PHE A 105 -3.56 -5.89 -14.85
CA PHE A 105 -3.87 -5.60 -16.24
C PHE A 105 -5.34 -5.95 -16.57
N GLY A 106 -5.82 -7.11 -16.13
CA GLY A 106 -7.24 -7.49 -16.25
C GLY A 106 -8.18 -6.49 -15.59
N LEU A 107 -7.85 -6.04 -14.37
CA LEU A 107 -8.64 -5.03 -13.66
C LEU A 107 -8.66 -3.67 -14.39
N ILE A 108 -7.56 -3.27 -15.04
CA ILE A 108 -7.55 -2.06 -15.87
C ILE A 108 -8.49 -2.21 -17.07
N GLN A 109 -8.51 -3.39 -17.72
CA GLN A 109 -9.45 -3.66 -18.81
C GLN A 109 -10.91 -3.65 -18.32
N GLU A 110 -11.20 -4.26 -17.15
CA GLU A 110 -12.51 -4.23 -16.52
C GLU A 110 -12.98 -2.79 -16.23
N ALA A 111 -12.09 -1.95 -15.66
CA ALA A 111 -12.39 -0.55 -15.38
C ALA A 111 -12.65 0.27 -16.66
N ILE A 112 -11.87 0.05 -17.72
CA ILE A 112 -12.10 0.68 -19.04
C ILE A 112 -13.45 0.25 -19.60
N ALA A 113 -13.80 -1.02 -19.52
CA ALA A 113 -15.07 -1.52 -20.00
C ALA A 113 -16.29 -0.99 -19.19
N ALA A 114 -16.06 -0.62 -17.94
CA ALA A 114 -17.06 -0.05 -17.04
C ALA A 114 -17.14 1.49 -17.10
N GLU A 115 -16.45 2.14 -18.05
CA GLU A 115 -16.49 3.60 -18.18
C GLU A 115 -17.94 4.10 -18.40
N ARG A 116 -18.32 5.09 -17.61
CA ARG A 116 -19.59 5.82 -17.70
C ARG A 116 -19.36 7.30 -17.49
N GLY A 117 -20.26 8.13 -17.96
CA GLY A 117 -20.12 9.59 -17.85
C GLY A 117 -21.31 10.35 -18.41
N PRO A 118 -21.28 11.67 -18.31
CA PRO A 118 -20.17 12.49 -17.75
C PRO A 118 -19.99 12.29 -16.25
N VAL A 119 -18.80 12.62 -15.75
CA VAL A 119 -18.48 12.61 -14.31
C VAL A 119 -17.97 13.99 -13.90
N GLN A 120 -18.15 14.32 -12.63
CA GLN A 120 -17.50 15.44 -11.96
C GLN A 120 -16.33 14.90 -11.15
N VAL A 121 -15.21 15.63 -11.15
CA VAL A 121 -14.02 15.31 -10.37
C VAL A 121 -13.75 16.46 -9.43
N GLU A 122 -13.73 16.16 -8.14
CA GLU A 122 -13.65 17.16 -7.09
C GLU A 122 -12.53 16.82 -6.13
N PHE A 123 -11.90 17.84 -5.56
CA PHE A 123 -10.83 17.72 -4.58
C PHE A 123 -11.24 18.37 -3.25
N GLY A 124 -10.84 17.73 -2.16
CA GLY A 124 -10.96 18.28 -0.82
C GLY A 124 -9.80 17.83 0.06
N SER A 125 -9.56 18.58 1.12
CA SER A 125 -8.58 18.19 2.13
C SER A 125 -9.09 18.46 3.54
N GLY A 126 -8.46 17.79 4.50
CA GLY A 126 -8.75 17.92 5.92
C GLY A 126 -7.61 17.38 6.76
N HIS A 127 -7.86 17.07 8.04
CA HIS A 127 -6.80 16.64 8.94
C HIS A 127 -7.20 15.39 9.72
N GLY A 128 -6.22 14.45 9.86
CA GLY A 128 -6.27 13.30 10.72
C GLY A 128 -5.22 13.38 11.84
N TYR A 129 -5.65 13.69 13.05
CA TYR A 129 -4.74 13.94 14.19
C TYR A 129 -4.31 12.69 14.96
N PHE A 130 -4.64 11.51 14.45
CA PHE A 130 -4.28 10.22 15.04
C PHE A 130 -2.86 9.74 14.68
N ILE A 131 -2.01 10.62 14.22
CA ILE A 131 -0.65 10.39 13.74
C ILE A 131 0.37 11.15 14.60
N THR A 132 1.60 10.64 14.65
CA THR A 132 2.77 11.26 15.26
C THR A 132 4.00 10.98 14.39
N ALA A 133 5.06 11.77 14.56
CA ALA A 133 6.32 11.54 13.87
C ALA A 133 7.38 10.97 14.81
N ARG A 134 8.38 10.32 14.22
CA ARG A 134 9.55 9.83 14.97
C ARG A 134 10.46 10.99 15.36
N GLY A 135 10.83 11.05 16.62
CA GLY A 135 11.68 12.12 17.18
C GLY A 135 11.00 13.48 17.09
N ASN A 136 11.74 14.49 16.64
CA ASN A 136 11.26 15.87 16.51
C ASN A 136 10.92 16.24 15.05
N ALA A 137 10.64 15.26 14.19
CA ALA A 137 10.24 15.54 12.82
C ALA A 137 8.85 16.20 12.77
N PRO A 138 8.59 17.07 11.79
CA PRO A 138 7.26 17.62 11.58
C PRO A 138 6.25 16.49 11.28
N VAL A 139 5.02 16.67 11.74
CA VAL A 139 3.90 15.76 11.48
C VAL A 139 3.06 16.33 10.37
N ASP A 140 2.77 15.51 9.37
CA ASP A 140 1.84 15.84 8.30
C ASP A 140 0.46 15.26 8.65
N TYR A 141 -0.45 16.10 9.07
CA TYR A 141 -1.81 15.72 9.44
C TYR A 141 -2.78 15.72 8.25
N GLU A 142 -2.32 16.13 7.06
CA GLU A 142 -3.20 16.31 5.92
C GLU A 142 -3.78 14.97 5.43
N ILE A 143 -5.08 15.01 5.15
CA ILE A 143 -5.80 14.00 4.38
C ILE A 143 -6.25 14.71 3.10
N GLN A 144 -5.90 14.15 1.96
CA GLN A 144 -6.34 14.62 0.64
C GLN A 144 -7.36 13.63 0.08
N LEU A 145 -8.40 14.15 -0.56
CA LEU A 145 -9.46 13.37 -1.18
C LEU A 145 -9.70 13.86 -2.61
N LEU A 146 -9.64 12.93 -3.56
CA LEU A 146 -10.18 13.09 -4.91
C LEU A 146 -11.48 12.28 -4.99
N GLN A 147 -12.60 12.96 -5.18
CA GLN A 147 -13.92 12.34 -5.34
C GLN A 147 -14.34 12.38 -6.80
N VAL A 148 -14.87 11.28 -7.29
CA VAL A 148 -15.48 11.20 -8.62
C VAL A 148 -16.95 10.91 -8.48
N THR A 149 -17.78 11.77 -9.06
CA THR A 149 -19.25 11.73 -8.95
C THR A 149 -19.89 11.51 -10.31
N HIS A 150 -20.84 10.60 -10.40
CA HIS A 150 -21.66 10.37 -11.59
C HIS A 150 -23.14 10.48 -11.22
N GLN A 151 -23.88 11.35 -11.94
CA GLN A 151 -25.31 11.57 -11.68
C GLN A 151 -25.61 11.89 -10.21
N ASP A 152 -24.85 12.84 -9.64
CA ASP A 152 -24.94 13.30 -8.26
C ASP A 152 -24.67 12.22 -7.18
N ALA A 153 -24.14 11.06 -7.57
CA ALA A 153 -23.74 10.00 -6.65
C ALA A 153 -22.22 9.76 -6.73
N PRO A 154 -21.49 9.70 -5.61
CA PRO A 154 -20.09 9.31 -5.60
C PRO A 154 -19.91 7.91 -6.18
N MET A 155 -18.89 7.72 -7.03
CA MET A 155 -18.53 6.42 -7.59
C MET A 155 -17.11 5.96 -7.25
N ALA A 156 -16.24 6.91 -6.90
CA ALA A 156 -14.90 6.61 -6.41
C ALA A 156 -14.41 7.70 -5.47
N MET A 157 -13.62 7.29 -4.48
CA MET A 157 -12.94 8.14 -3.51
C MET A 157 -11.49 7.70 -3.39
N LEU A 158 -10.56 8.45 -3.98
CA LEU A 158 -9.12 8.24 -3.79
C LEU A 158 -8.62 9.21 -2.73
N PHE A 159 -8.11 8.68 -1.63
CA PHE A 159 -7.63 9.49 -0.51
C PHE A 159 -6.24 9.08 -0.05
N SER A 160 -5.54 9.98 0.63
CA SER A 160 -4.20 9.74 1.15
C SER A 160 -4.03 10.28 2.57
N HIS A 161 -3.16 9.63 3.34
CA HIS A 161 -2.72 10.09 4.66
C HIS A 161 -1.35 9.49 5.00
N GLY A 162 -0.54 10.19 5.81
CA GLY A 162 0.82 9.76 6.12
C GLY A 162 0.96 8.75 7.27
N THR A 163 -0.11 8.06 7.68
CA THR A 163 -0.03 7.06 8.75
C THR A 163 0.59 5.77 8.25
N HIS A 164 1.80 5.44 8.68
CA HIS A 164 2.52 4.24 8.27
C HIS A 164 1.74 2.95 8.59
N PRO A 165 1.38 2.12 7.60
CA PRO A 165 0.50 0.95 7.81
C PRO A 165 1.28 -0.29 8.25
N ALA A 166 1.80 -0.25 9.47
CA ALA A 166 2.60 -1.32 10.06
C ALA A 166 1.97 -1.98 11.29
N GLN A 167 0.67 -1.71 11.55
CA GLN A 167 -0.07 -2.27 12.68
C GLN A 167 -0.96 -3.39 12.18
N ALA A 168 -0.56 -4.61 12.42
CA ALA A 168 -1.40 -5.81 12.40
C ALA A 168 -0.58 -7.09 12.65
N SER A 169 -1.19 -8.24 12.50
CA SER A 169 -0.55 -9.54 12.64
C SER A 169 0.67 -9.66 11.72
N ARG A 170 1.81 -9.98 12.29
CA ARG A 170 3.07 -10.08 11.51
C ARG A 170 3.22 -11.38 10.74
N SER A 171 2.24 -12.28 10.83
CA SER A 171 2.29 -13.60 10.22
C SER A 171 1.11 -13.90 9.29
N MET A 172 0.04 -13.12 9.37
CA MET A 172 -1.14 -13.26 8.53
C MET A 172 -1.21 -12.14 7.49
N ILE A 173 -1.72 -12.45 6.31
CA ILE A 173 -2.01 -11.46 5.27
C ILE A 173 -3.30 -10.74 5.63
N ASP A 174 -3.30 -9.42 5.64
CA ASP A 174 -4.46 -8.54 5.74
C ASP A 174 -4.16 -7.18 5.08
N ALA A 175 -5.18 -6.34 4.90
CA ALA A 175 -5.04 -5.03 4.26
C ALA A 175 -4.68 -3.89 5.25
N GLY A 176 -4.50 -4.20 6.54
CA GLY A 176 -4.16 -3.23 7.58
C GLY A 176 -5.21 -2.13 7.78
N HIS A 177 -4.86 -1.07 8.51
CA HIS A 177 -5.80 0.01 8.77
C HIS A 177 -6.35 0.72 7.51
N PRO A 178 -5.61 0.84 6.39
CA PRO A 178 -6.20 1.38 5.18
C PRO A 178 -7.31 0.51 4.62
N GLY A 179 -7.18 -0.83 4.72
CA GLY A 179 -8.23 -1.76 4.31
C GLY A 179 -9.51 -1.54 5.08
N TYR A 180 -9.43 -1.49 6.41
CA TYR A 180 -10.58 -1.22 7.27
C TYR A 180 -11.24 0.14 6.99
N ALA A 181 -10.43 1.18 6.74
CA ALA A 181 -10.96 2.48 6.36
C ALA A 181 -11.74 2.42 5.04
N MET A 182 -11.18 1.75 4.02
CA MET A 182 -11.84 1.59 2.73
C MET A 182 -13.16 0.80 2.83
N GLU A 183 -13.18 -0.27 3.64
CA GLU A 183 -14.39 -1.06 3.89
C GLU A 183 -15.50 -0.22 4.56
N GLU A 184 -15.16 0.58 5.56
CA GLU A 184 -16.12 1.46 6.23
C GLU A 184 -16.66 2.55 5.30
N ILE A 185 -15.81 3.14 4.45
CA ILE A 185 -16.24 4.11 3.45
C ILE A 185 -17.16 3.46 2.42
N GLU A 186 -16.82 2.29 1.89
CA GLU A 186 -17.65 1.53 0.95
C GLU A 186 -19.01 1.13 1.58
N ALA A 187 -19.05 0.87 2.89
CA ALA A 187 -20.28 0.60 3.61
C ALA A 187 -21.15 1.87 3.82
N ALA A 188 -20.52 3.02 4.02
CA ALA A 188 -21.21 4.31 4.20
C ALA A 188 -21.72 4.91 2.88
N PHE A 189 -21.03 4.64 1.77
CA PHE A 189 -21.37 5.13 0.43
C PHE A 189 -21.55 3.95 -0.51
N PRO A 190 -22.76 3.40 -0.66
CA PRO A 190 -23.04 2.30 -1.58
C PRO A 190 -22.58 2.62 -3.01
N ASP A 191 -22.00 1.66 -3.71
CA ASP A 191 -21.45 1.78 -5.07
C ASP A 191 -20.16 2.62 -5.20
N VAL A 192 -19.59 3.13 -4.12
CA VAL A 192 -18.28 3.80 -4.13
C VAL A 192 -17.16 2.78 -4.14
N LEU A 193 -16.16 2.99 -4.98
CA LEU A 193 -14.84 2.38 -4.85
C LEU A 193 -13.96 3.28 -3.97
N ALA A 194 -13.65 2.84 -2.76
CA ALA A 194 -12.69 3.52 -1.90
C ALA A 194 -11.25 3.08 -2.24
N MET A 195 -10.34 4.04 -2.39
CA MET A 195 -8.94 3.83 -2.79
C MET A 195 -8.02 4.62 -1.86
N TYR A 196 -7.05 3.95 -1.27
CA TYR A 196 -6.06 4.59 -0.40
C TYR A 196 -4.67 4.60 -1.04
N SER A 197 -3.94 5.68 -0.85
CA SER A 197 -2.52 5.81 -1.13
C SER A 197 -1.79 6.30 0.10
N ASP A 198 -0.67 5.65 0.46
CA ASP A 198 0.21 6.19 1.49
C ASP A 198 0.79 7.53 1.02
N ALA A 199 0.83 8.51 1.93
CA ALA A 199 1.44 9.81 1.69
C ALA A 199 2.90 9.82 2.20
N SER A 200 3.37 10.91 2.79
CA SER A 200 4.74 11.02 3.32
C SER A 200 4.95 10.26 4.63
N GLY A 201 4.59 8.95 4.66
CA GLY A 201 4.48 8.09 5.84
C GLY A 201 5.78 7.56 6.43
N GLY A 202 6.95 7.70 5.76
CA GLY A 202 8.17 6.96 6.11
C GLY A 202 8.70 7.14 7.53
N ASN A 203 8.42 8.25 8.20
CA ASN A 203 8.78 8.52 9.60
C ASN A 203 7.58 8.83 10.47
N GLN A 204 6.37 8.62 9.99
CA GLN A 204 5.12 8.93 10.67
C GLN A 204 4.39 7.66 11.08
N PHE A 205 3.88 7.65 12.29
CA PHE A 205 3.30 6.47 12.91
C PHE A 205 1.98 6.82 13.56
N PRO A 206 1.07 5.85 13.75
CA PRO A 206 -0.13 6.05 14.54
C PRO A 206 0.22 6.57 15.93
N ARG A 207 -0.52 7.57 16.38
CA ARG A 207 -0.49 7.97 17.78
C ARG A 207 -1.06 6.83 18.61
N GLN A 208 -0.26 6.32 19.53
CA GLN A 208 -0.68 5.23 20.38
C GLN A 208 -1.47 5.76 21.60
N PRO A 209 -2.44 4.98 22.12
CA PRO A 209 -3.06 5.26 23.41
C PRO A 209 -2.03 5.37 24.54
N ALA A 210 -2.35 6.12 25.60
CA ALA A 210 -1.44 6.34 26.71
C ALA A 210 -1.03 5.05 27.45
N ASP A 211 -1.89 4.03 27.43
CA ASP A 211 -1.68 2.71 28.06
C ASP A 211 -1.09 1.67 27.09
N TRP A 212 -0.67 2.09 25.88
CA TRP A 212 -0.24 1.19 24.81
C TRP A 212 0.94 0.28 25.22
N GLU A 213 1.91 0.82 25.93
CA GLU A 213 3.08 0.05 26.39
C GLU A 213 2.65 -1.05 27.36
N THR A 214 1.75 -0.75 28.30
CA THR A 214 1.20 -1.72 29.24
C THR A 214 0.41 -2.78 28.52
N ARG A 215 -0.54 -2.40 27.66
CA ARG A 215 -1.35 -3.34 26.86
C ARG A 215 -0.49 -4.26 26.00
N THR A 216 0.55 -3.74 25.38
CA THR A 216 1.46 -4.55 24.54
C THR A 216 2.32 -5.50 25.37
N ALA A 217 2.74 -5.11 26.57
CA ALA A 217 3.49 -5.97 27.47
C ALA A 217 2.61 -7.13 27.95
N GLU A 218 1.41 -6.86 28.45
CA GLU A 218 0.43 -7.85 28.88
C GLU A 218 0.05 -8.82 27.74
N ALA A 219 -0.20 -8.29 26.54
CA ALA A 219 -0.56 -9.11 25.39
C ALA A 219 0.59 -10.04 24.96
N ARG A 220 1.86 -9.58 25.03
CA ARG A 220 3.03 -10.42 24.74
C ARG A 220 3.22 -11.52 25.79
N GLU A 221 2.98 -11.21 27.06
CA GLU A 221 3.02 -12.20 28.15
C GLU A 221 1.93 -13.27 27.97
N ALA A 222 0.74 -12.86 27.52
CA ALA A 222 -0.37 -13.76 27.22
C ALA A 222 -0.14 -14.60 25.95
N GLY A 223 0.83 -14.24 25.08
CA GLY A 223 1.23 -15.00 23.92
C GLY A 223 0.91 -14.34 22.57
N THR A 224 1.40 -14.96 21.48
CA THR A 224 1.34 -14.40 20.12
C THR A 224 -0.08 -14.07 19.68
N ALA A 225 -1.04 -14.95 19.95
CA ALA A 225 -2.43 -14.74 19.56
C ALA A 225 -3.07 -13.50 20.22
N ALA A 226 -2.78 -13.27 21.50
CA ALA A 226 -3.25 -12.10 22.22
C ALA A 226 -2.59 -10.81 21.70
N TYR A 227 -1.31 -10.88 21.39
CA TYR A 227 -0.59 -9.75 20.81
C TYR A 227 -1.11 -9.39 19.41
N ASP A 228 -1.33 -10.40 18.56
CA ASP A 228 -1.89 -10.20 17.21
C ASP A 228 -3.32 -9.62 17.27
N ALA A 229 -4.15 -10.09 18.21
CA ALA A 229 -5.50 -9.54 18.43
C ALA A 229 -5.47 -8.07 18.87
N LEU A 230 -4.51 -7.70 19.73
CA LEU A 230 -4.33 -6.30 20.15
C LEU A 230 -3.94 -5.40 18.96
N LEU A 231 -3.00 -5.86 18.13
CA LEU A 231 -2.57 -5.11 16.94
C LEU A 231 -3.72 -4.94 15.94
N GLU A 232 -4.52 -5.98 15.73
CA GLU A 232 -5.71 -5.89 14.88
C GLU A 232 -6.73 -4.90 15.40
N THR A 233 -7.05 -4.97 16.70
CA THR A 233 -7.96 -4.01 17.33
C THR A 233 -7.48 -2.58 17.06
N ARG A 234 -6.18 -2.32 17.21
CA ARG A 234 -5.62 -0.99 16.92
C ARG A 234 -5.69 -0.62 15.45
N ALA A 235 -5.46 -1.57 14.54
CA ALA A 235 -5.60 -1.31 13.10
C ALA A 235 -7.05 -0.95 12.73
N ARG A 236 -8.05 -1.61 13.31
CA ARG A 236 -9.48 -1.29 13.12
C ARG A 236 -9.84 0.08 13.67
N GLU A 237 -9.37 0.44 14.88
CA GLU A 237 -9.55 1.78 15.45
C GLU A 237 -8.98 2.87 14.54
N LEU A 238 -7.77 2.66 13.99
CA LEU A 238 -7.14 3.59 13.06
C LEU A 238 -7.88 3.67 11.72
N GLY A 239 -8.37 2.54 11.23
CA GLY A 239 -9.21 2.49 10.03
C GLY A 239 -10.49 3.32 10.20
N HIS A 240 -11.14 3.17 11.36
CA HIS A 240 -12.33 3.94 11.73
C HIS A 240 -12.03 5.46 11.80
N GLU A 241 -10.97 5.86 12.53
CA GLU A 241 -10.55 7.27 12.63
C GLU A 241 -10.29 7.89 11.23
N LEU A 242 -9.66 7.13 10.33
CA LEU A 242 -9.40 7.55 8.96
C LEU A 242 -10.68 7.63 8.12
N ALA A 243 -11.55 6.62 8.20
CA ALA A 243 -12.83 6.60 7.48
C ALA A 243 -13.74 7.77 7.88
N GLU A 244 -13.85 8.06 9.19
CA GLU A 244 -14.59 9.21 9.68
C GLU A 244 -14.02 10.54 9.16
N ALA A 245 -12.68 10.68 9.12
CA ALA A 245 -12.04 11.89 8.64
C ALA A 245 -12.29 12.09 7.13
N VAL A 246 -12.16 11.04 6.32
CA VAL A 246 -12.47 11.06 4.88
C VAL A 246 -13.95 11.37 4.64
N THR A 247 -14.85 10.74 5.39
CA THR A 247 -16.30 10.97 5.29
C THR A 247 -16.65 12.41 5.60
N ARG A 248 -16.01 13.04 6.60
CA ARG A 248 -16.21 14.48 6.89
C ARG A 248 -15.76 15.36 5.73
N ILE A 249 -14.64 15.02 5.06
CA ILE A 249 -14.15 15.77 3.89
C ILE A 249 -15.14 15.60 2.73
N ALA A 250 -15.57 14.36 2.44
CA ALA A 250 -16.49 14.06 1.35
C ALA A 250 -17.86 14.75 1.48
N ASN A 251 -18.33 14.95 2.71
CA ASN A 251 -19.58 15.68 3.01
C ASN A 251 -19.38 17.20 3.16
N GLY A 252 -18.15 17.69 3.06
CA GLY A 252 -17.80 19.10 3.11
C GLY A 252 -17.82 19.78 1.73
N PRO A 253 -17.36 21.02 1.67
CA PRO A 253 -17.17 21.70 0.39
C PRO A 253 -15.97 21.10 -0.34
N LEU A 254 -16.18 20.68 -1.59
CA LEU A 254 -15.16 20.18 -2.49
C LEU A 254 -14.95 21.18 -3.65
N GLU A 255 -13.73 21.24 -4.16
CA GLU A 255 -13.36 22.09 -5.31
C GLU A 255 -13.44 21.26 -6.59
N ASP A 256 -14.15 21.77 -7.61
CA ASP A 256 -14.17 21.16 -8.94
C ASP A 256 -12.77 21.27 -9.58
N VAL A 257 -12.16 20.12 -9.86
CA VAL A 257 -10.86 20.01 -10.51
C VAL A 257 -10.96 19.31 -11.89
N GLY A 258 -12.17 19.27 -12.44
CA GLY A 258 -12.43 18.76 -13.78
C GLY A 258 -11.69 19.56 -14.85
N GLY A 259 -11.46 18.91 -16.02
CA GLY A 259 -10.81 19.56 -17.15
C GLY A 259 -9.97 18.60 -17.97
N PRO A 260 -9.17 19.13 -18.94
CA PRO A 260 -8.26 18.32 -19.74
C PRO A 260 -7.22 17.63 -18.87
N ILE A 261 -7.03 16.33 -19.08
CA ILE A 261 -6.07 15.54 -18.32
C ILE A 261 -4.66 15.69 -18.91
N THR A 262 -3.72 16.15 -18.10
CA THR A 262 -2.29 16.18 -18.43
C THR A 262 -1.49 15.33 -17.47
N SER A 263 -0.43 14.68 -17.96
CA SER A 263 0.47 13.87 -17.14
C SER A 263 1.88 13.90 -17.69
N SER A 264 2.87 13.72 -16.82
CA SER A 264 4.27 13.56 -17.20
C SER A 264 4.93 12.53 -16.30
N ILE A 265 5.97 11.89 -16.81
CA ILE A 265 6.84 10.99 -16.04
C ILE A 265 8.29 11.28 -16.42
N GLU A 266 9.15 11.36 -15.43
CA GLU A 266 10.58 11.50 -15.62
C GLU A 266 11.28 10.33 -14.92
N ILE A 267 12.21 9.70 -15.63
CA ILE A 267 13.05 8.64 -15.07
C ILE A 267 14.38 9.26 -14.68
N VAL A 268 14.63 9.30 -13.38
CA VAL A 268 15.89 9.83 -12.82
C VAL A 268 16.77 8.70 -12.33
N GLY A 269 18.06 8.76 -12.66
CA GLY A 269 19.07 7.83 -12.15
C GLY A 269 19.47 8.22 -10.72
N LEU A 270 19.21 7.35 -9.74
CA LEU A 270 19.72 7.50 -8.38
C LEU A 270 20.98 6.66 -8.22
N PRO A 271 22.14 7.26 -7.82
CA PRO A 271 23.34 6.51 -7.58
C PRO A 271 23.15 5.59 -6.36
N LEU A 272 23.39 4.30 -6.53
CA LEU A 272 23.37 3.33 -5.45
C LEU A 272 24.79 3.07 -4.96
N LEU A 273 24.93 2.75 -3.68
CA LEU A 273 26.16 2.15 -3.18
C LEU A 273 26.30 0.74 -3.79
N PRO A 274 27.52 0.30 -4.14
CA PRO A 274 27.71 -1.07 -4.60
C PRO A 274 27.22 -2.05 -3.54
N PRO A 275 26.62 -3.17 -3.92
CA PRO A 275 26.21 -4.20 -2.97
C PRO A 275 27.44 -4.78 -2.28
N ILE A 276 27.26 -5.21 -1.05
CA ILE A 276 28.32 -5.93 -0.33
C ILE A 276 28.56 -7.27 -1.05
N SER A 277 29.80 -7.79 -0.94
CA SER A 277 30.14 -9.09 -1.50
C SER A 277 29.31 -10.23 -0.87
N ARG A 278 29.20 -11.34 -1.59
CA ARG A 278 28.53 -12.54 -1.05
C ARG A 278 29.18 -13.03 0.26
N GLU A 279 30.52 -12.92 0.36
CA GLU A 279 31.27 -13.29 1.57
C GLU A 279 30.88 -12.41 2.77
N GLU A 280 30.81 -11.09 2.57
CA GLU A 280 30.36 -10.15 3.61
C GLU A 280 28.91 -10.39 4.00
N ALA A 281 28.04 -10.67 3.03
CA ALA A 281 26.64 -11.00 3.28
C ALA A 281 26.50 -12.28 4.12
N LEU A 282 27.32 -13.32 3.86
CA LEU A 282 27.35 -14.54 4.66
C LEU A 282 27.78 -14.26 6.11
N LYS A 283 28.86 -13.49 6.30
CA LYS A 283 29.30 -13.09 7.66
C LYS A 283 28.21 -12.35 8.44
N LEU A 284 27.54 -11.40 7.79
CA LEU A 284 26.42 -10.68 8.42
C LEU A 284 25.23 -11.60 8.72
N ALA A 285 24.95 -12.58 7.87
CA ALA A 285 23.87 -13.53 8.11
C ALA A 285 24.17 -14.50 9.28
N GLU A 286 25.45 -14.82 9.52
CA GLU A 286 25.90 -15.61 10.68
C GLU A 286 25.83 -14.81 11.98
N GLU A 287 26.23 -13.53 11.94
CA GLU A 287 26.19 -12.61 13.11
C GLU A 287 24.75 -12.39 13.60
N PHE A 288 23.77 -12.45 12.70
CA PHE A 288 22.36 -12.16 13.01
C PHE A 288 21.46 -13.36 12.65
N PRO A 289 20.95 -14.10 13.65
CA PRO A 289 20.07 -15.26 13.44
C PRO A 289 18.75 -14.90 12.72
N PRO A 290 18.13 -15.89 12.03
CA PRO A 290 16.94 -15.65 11.21
C PRO A 290 15.71 -15.06 11.94
N ASP A 291 15.58 -15.36 13.22
CA ASP A 291 14.39 -15.01 14.02
C ASP A 291 14.50 -13.67 14.73
N VAL A 292 15.65 -13.00 14.59
CA VAL A 292 15.82 -11.67 15.13
C VAL A 292 15.21 -10.68 14.14
N GLY A 293 13.98 -10.24 14.38
CA GLY A 293 13.35 -9.16 13.64
C GLY A 293 14.20 -7.88 13.70
N PHE A 294 13.63 -6.72 13.48
CA PHE A 294 14.35 -5.45 13.64
C PHE A 294 15.04 -5.37 15.00
N VAL A 295 16.35 -5.57 15.04
CA VAL A 295 17.14 -5.39 16.26
C VAL A 295 17.45 -3.91 16.36
N HIS A 296 16.94 -3.26 17.41
CA HIS A 296 17.37 -1.95 17.82
C HIS A 296 18.80 -2.04 18.36
N TYR A 297 19.79 -1.72 17.52
CA TYR A 297 21.11 -1.34 18.05
C TYR A 297 21.10 0.16 18.34
N PRO A 298 21.76 0.63 19.40
CA PRO A 298 21.96 2.04 19.63
C PRO A 298 22.51 2.68 18.34
N ASN A 299 21.74 3.56 17.72
CA ASN A 299 22.06 4.34 16.52
C ASN A 299 22.00 3.68 15.13
N ARG A 300 21.51 2.43 14.95
CA ARG A 300 21.27 1.88 13.59
C ARG A 300 20.16 0.84 13.60
N TYR A 301 19.18 1.01 12.72
CA TYR A 301 18.28 -0.07 12.34
C TYR A 301 19.06 -1.10 11.51
N ARG A 302 19.33 -2.26 12.07
CA ARG A 302 19.85 -3.40 11.31
C ARG A 302 18.73 -4.40 11.18
N SER A 303 18.10 -4.43 10.00
CA SER A 303 17.30 -5.59 9.59
C SER A 303 18.23 -6.56 8.89
N THR A 304 18.21 -7.83 9.26
CA THR A 304 18.96 -8.87 8.55
C THR A 304 18.21 -9.39 7.32
N ASN A 305 16.96 -8.97 7.13
CA ASN A 305 16.13 -9.41 6.03
C ASN A 305 16.71 -9.04 4.67
N TRP A 306 17.31 -7.83 4.54
CA TRP A 306 17.95 -7.41 3.30
C TRP A 306 19.20 -8.26 2.97
N VAL A 307 19.95 -8.68 3.98
CA VAL A 307 21.13 -9.56 3.79
C VAL A 307 20.68 -10.92 3.26
N ARG A 308 19.62 -11.49 3.83
CA ARG A 308 19.07 -12.77 3.37
C ARG A 308 18.46 -12.67 1.98
N MET A 309 17.77 -11.56 1.71
CA MET A 309 17.27 -11.25 0.37
C MET A 309 18.44 -11.17 -0.63
N LEU A 310 19.50 -10.44 -0.30
CA LEU A 310 20.70 -10.33 -1.14
C LEU A 310 21.36 -11.71 -1.39
N LEU A 311 21.46 -12.56 -0.37
CA LEU A 311 21.95 -13.93 -0.53
C LEU A 311 21.07 -14.76 -1.47
N ARG A 312 19.73 -14.58 -1.43
CA ARG A 312 18.82 -15.23 -2.38
C ARG A 312 19.01 -14.72 -3.80
N TYR A 313 19.32 -13.44 -4.01
CA TYR A 313 19.70 -12.92 -5.33
C TYR A 313 20.98 -13.63 -5.84
N TYR A 314 22.03 -13.73 -5.01
CA TYR A 314 23.24 -14.45 -5.38
C TYR A 314 23.01 -15.93 -5.67
N GLU A 315 22.18 -16.63 -4.90
CA GLU A 315 21.81 -18.04 -5.12
C GLU A 315 21.09 -18.25 -6.45
N LYS A 316 20.25 -17.31 -6.84
CA LYS A 316 19.49 -17.37 -8.11
C LYS A 316 20.29 -16.84 -9.31
N GLY A 317 21.55 -16.45 -9.12
CA GLY A 317 22.40 -15.90 -10.18
C GLY A 317 21.91 -14.55 -10.71
N LEU A 318 21.10 -13.82 -9.93
CA LEU A 318 20.65 -12.51 -10.28
C LEU A 318 21.77 -11.51 -9.93
N SER A 319 22.31 -10.81 -10.93
CA SER A 319 23.25 -9.70 -10.75
C SER A 319 22.47 -8.38 -10.69
N ASN A 320 22.97 -7.43 -9.90
CA ASN A 320 22.47 -6.07 -9.88
C ASN A 320 22.70 -5.37 -11.21
#